data_a8bc09d6cb28736b046d08cbfd080d10
#
_entry.id   a8bc09d6cb28736b046d08cbfd080d10
#
_cell.length_a   1.000
_cell.length_b   1.000
_cell.length_c   1.000
_cell.angle_alpha   90.00
_cell.angle_beta   90.00
_cell.angle_gamma   90.00
#
_symmetry.space_group_name_H-M   'P 1'
#
loop_
_entity.id
_entity.type
_entity.pdbx_description
1 polymer ?
#
loop_
_entity_poly.entity_id
_entity_poly.type
_entity_poly.pdbx_seq_one_letter_code
_entity_poly.pdbx_strand_id
1 'polypeptide(L)'
;MEIATRRPELTPKHRQDLIHGSGIPAEIVEREGLWSATAEQAKELLGWDVGSAGIVFPYPGHDDFVRIRLDKPYMGPGYKKGAKYLSPRKKGNRLYIPKSLPNEAVLGRDMLIITEGEKKALAAIGKGLPCIATAGIWSWKSRNEYGEKQDDERALLDDFGRINWADRELVVLIYDSDITQEHVAWDAYPRLAEQLYRLGVVSVKVLSLPHVAQGDKTGLDDYLLHRTA
;
A
#
# COMPACT_ATOMS: atom_id res chain seq x y z
N MET A 1 5.31 -13.21 -34.03
CA MET A 1 6.59 -12.72 -33.47
C MET A 1 6.21 -11.89 -32.26
N GLU A 2 6.10 -12.54 -31.10
CA GLU A 2 5.77 -11.86 -29.83
C GLU A 2 6.97 -11.00 -29.45
N ILE A 3 6.79 -9.69 -29.50
CA ILE A 3 7.71 -8.75 -28.85
C ILE A 3 7.41 -8.93 -27.35
N ALA A 4 8.16 -9.81 -26.69
CA ALA A 4 8.21 -9.83 -25.25
C ALA A 4 8.72 -8.45 -24.81
N THR A 5 7.82 -7.54 -24.48
CA THR A 5 8.14 -6.25 -23.90
C THR A 5 8.76 -6.50 -22.54
N ARG A 6 10.10 -6.62 -22.53
CA ARG A 6 10.88 -6.70 -21.30
C ARG A 6 10.45 -5.52 -20.43
N ARG A 7 9.87 -5.79 -19.27
CA ARG A 7 9.52 -4.73 -18.33
C ARG A 7 10.77 -3.92 -18.04
N PRO A 8 10.73 -2.59 -18.11
CA PRO A 8 11.90 -1.77 -17.82
C PRO A 8 12.44 -2.09 -16.42
N GLU A 9 13.74 -2.12 -16.29
CA GLU A 9 14.39 -2.35 -14.99
C GLU A 9 14.25 -1.12 -14.09
N LEU A 10 14.50 -1.29 -12.80
CA LEU A 10 14.62 -0.15 -11.88
C LEU A 10 15.87 0.67 -12.22
N THR A 11 15.71 1.99 -12.26
CA THR A 11 16.88 2.89 -12.28
C THR A 11 17.71 2.71 -11.00
N PRO A 12 19.05 2.97 -11.05
CA PRO A 12 19.90 2.90 -9.85
C PRO A 12 19.34 3.73 -8.68
N LYS A 13 18.83 4.91 -8.95
CA LYS A 13 18.20 5.80 -7.95
C LYS A 13 16.98 5.14 -7.28
N HIS A 14 16.07 4.57 -8.05
CA HIS A 14 14.88 3.92 -7.51
C HIS A 14 15.21 2.64 -6.76
N ARG A 15 16.17 1.86 -7.26
CA ARG A 15 16.69 0.69 -6.55
C ARG A 15 17.27 1.07 -5.19
N GLN A 16 18.09 2.14 -5.14
CA GLN A 16 18.65 2.65 -3.91
C GLN A 16 17.55 3.13 -2.92
N ASP A 17 16.55 3.87 -3.40
CA ASP A 17 15.43 4.33 -2.57
C ASP A 17 14.64 3.17 -1.94
N LEU A 18 14.38 2.10 -2.70
CA LEU A 18 13.66 0.92 -2.19
C LEU A 18 14.51 0.11 -1.21
N ILE A 19 15.76 -0.21 -1.57
CA ILE A 19 16.58 -1.12 -0.78
C ILE A 19 17.20 -0.40 0.43
N HIS A 20 17.85 0.74 0.22
CA HIS A 20 18.53 1.45 1.30
C HIS A 20 17.65 2.49 1.98
N GLY A 21 16.76 3.14 1.23
CA GLY A 21 15.87 4.16 1.78
C GLY A 21 14.65 3.59 2.53
N SER A 22 14.22 2.36 2.22
CA SER A 22 13.06 1.73 2.87
C SER A 22 13.33 0.33 3.43
N GLY A 23 14.56 -0.17 3.32
CA GLY A 23 14.95 -1.47 3.87
C GLY A 23 14.26 -2.67 3.22
N ILE A 24 13.80 -2.54 1.98
CA ILE A 24 13.14 -3.63 1.25
C ILE A 24 14.23 -4.53 0.65
N PRO A 25 14.28 -5.84 0.97
CA PRO A 25 15.24 -6.77 0.39
C PRO A 25 15.17 -6.82 -1.14
N ALA A 26 16.32 -6.96 -1.80
CA ALA A 26 16.41 -6.96 -3.26
C ALA A 26 15.57 -8.06 -3.89
N GLU A 27 15.53 -9.25 -3.29
CA GLU A 27 14.72 -10.39 -3.72
C GLU A 27 13.20 -10.11 -3.68
N ILE A 28 12.74 -9.29 -2.73
CA ILE A 28 11.34 -8.86 -2.66
C ILE A 28 11.06 -7.87 -3.79
N VAL A 29 11.94 -6.89 -4.01
CA VAL A 29 11.82 -5.92 -5.10
C VAL A 29 11.68 -6.64 -6.46
N GLU A 30 12.49 -7.67 -6.68
CA GLU A 30 12.48 -8.48 -7.90
C GLU A 30 11.21 -9.34 -8.01
N ARG A 31 10.80 -10.01 -6.92
CA ARG A 31 9.60 -10.85 -6.87
C ARG A 31 8.33 -10.05 -7.14
N GLU A 32 8.23 -8.85 -6.60
CA GLU A 32 7.09 -7.95 -6.83
C GLU A 32 7.07 -7.41 -8.26
N GLY A 33 8.19 -7.44 -8.98
CA GLY A 33 8.33 -6.92 -10.33
C GLY A 33 8.20 -5.41 -10.38
N LEU A 34 8.79 -4.71 -9.40
CA LEU A 34 8.84 -3.25 -9.37
C LEU A 34 9.75 -2.73 -10.49
N TRP A 35 9.38 -1.62 -11.11
CA TRP A 35 10.15 -1.04 -12.20
C TRP A 35 10.02 0.49 -12.28
N SER A 36 10.91 1.13 -13.05
CA SER A 36 10.94 2.58 -13.24
C SER A 36 10.20 2.96 -14.51
N ALA A 37 9.15 3.78 -14.40
CA ALA A 37 8.47 4.38 -15.53
C ALA A 37 9.04 5.77 -15.84
N THR A 38 9.20 6.07 -17.14
CA THR A 38 9.39 7.46 -17.61
C THR A 38 8.10 8.26 -17.42
N ALA A 39 8.14 9.58 -17.64
CA ALA A 39 6.95 10.43 -17.58
C ALA A 39 5.89 10.01 -18.62
N GLU A 40 6.32 9.62 -19.81
CA GLU A 40 5.45 9.13 -20.89
C GLU A 40 4.77 7.81 -20.51
N GLN A 41 5.53 6.86 -19.98
CA GLN A 41 5.01 5.59 -19.49
C GLN A 41 4.06 5.77 -18.30
N ALA A 42 4.38 6.69 -17.39
CA ALA A 42 3.50 7.02 -16.27
C ALA A 42 2.17 7.63 -16.79
N LYS A 43 2.20 8.50 -17.81
CA LYS A 43 1.02 9.04 -18.46
C LYS A 43 0.15 7.95 -19.09
N GLU A 44 0.75 6.99 -19.80
CA GLU A 44 0.03 5.86 -20.40
C GLU A 44 -0.64 4.99 -19.33
N LEU A 45 0.11 4.60 -18.30
CA LEU A 45 -0.39 3.77 -17.21
C LEU A 45 -1.51 4.43 -16.40
N LEU A 46 -1.39 5.71 -16.10
CA LEU A 46 -2.36 6.46 -15.30
C LEU A 46 -3.56 6.93 -16.15
N GLY A 47 -3.41 7.00 -17.47
CA GLY A 47 -4.42 7.52 -18.40
C GLY A 47 -4.50 9.06 -18.45
N TRP A 48 -3.48 9.77 -17.90
CA TRP A 48 -3.39 11.23 -17.90
C TRP A 48 -1.97 11.70 -17.56
N ASP A 49 -1.64 12.92 -17.97
CA ASP A 49 -0.31 13.48 -17.82
C ASP A 49 -0.06 13.99 -16.39
N VAL A 50 0.96 13.45 -15.75
CA VAL A 50 1.40 13.82 -14.39
C VAL A 50 2.75 14.55 -14.41
N GLY A 51 3.42 14.63 -15.58
CA GLY A 51 4.69 15.33 -15.76
C GLY A 51 5.86 14.77 -14.95
N SER A 52 5.82 13.51 -14.52
CA SER A 52 6.84 12.91 -13.65
C SER A 52 7.05 11.43 -13.95
N ALA A 53 8.30 11.02 -13.95
CA ALA A 53 8.71 9.63 -13.84
C ALA A 53 8.40 9.08 -12.44
N GLY A 54 8.56 7.77 -12.23
CA GLY A 54 8.34 7.19 -10.91
C GLY A 54 8.55 5.68 -10.84
N ILE A 55 8.35 5.14 -9.64
CA ILE A 55 8.40 3.70 -9.36
C ILE A 55 7.00 3.13 -9.52
N VAL A 56 6.88 2.09 -10.34
CA VAL A 56 5.62 1.36 -10.56
C VAL A 56 5.53 0.19 -9.60
N PHE A 57 4.42 0.12 -8.90
CA PHE A 57 4.00 -0.99 -8.05
C PHE A 57 2.87 -1.72 -8.76
N PRO A 58 3.13 -2.88 -9.38
CA PRO A 58 2.08 -3.76 -9.89
C PRO A 58 1.21 -4.29 -8.76
N TYR A 59 -0.08 -4.45 -9.00
CA TYR A 59 -1.01 -5.00 -8.02
C TYR A 59 -1.34 -6.46 -8.40
N PRO A 60 -0.89 -7.44 -7.61
CA PRO A 60 -1.11 -8.84 -7.92
C PRO A 60 -2.60 -9.20 -7.99
N GLY A 61 -3.01 -9.85 -9.10
CA GLY A 61 -4.41 -10.15 -9.38
C GLY A 61 -5.21 -9.03 -10.03
N HIS A 62 -4.54 -7.92 -10.42
CA HIS A 62 -5.12 -6.79 -11.12
C HIS A 62 -4.20 -6.36 -12.27
N ASP A 63 -4.31 -7.02 -13.43
CA ASP A 63 -3.42 -6.79 -14.58
C ASP A 63 -3.55 -5.38 -15.17
N ASP A 64 -4.68 -4.73 -14.96
CA ASP A 64 -5.01 -3.38 -15.42
C ASP A 64 -4.85 -2.29 -14.36
N PHE A 65 -4.22 -2.62 -13.22
CA PHE A 65 -4.05 -1.69 -12.12
C PHE A 65 -2.60 -1.65 -11.62
N VAL A 66 -2.09 -0.44 -11.51
CA VAL A 66 -0.79 -0.16 -10.90
C VAL A 66 -0.91 1.04 -9.97
N ARG A 67 0.06 1.21 -9.08
CA ARG A 67 0.24 2.47 -8.39
C ARG A 67 1.64 3.00 -8.69
N ILE A 68 1.77 4.31 -8.93
CA ILE A 68 3.04 4.93 -9.26
C ILE A 68 3.42 5.90 -8.16
N ARG A 69 4.61 5.68 -7.56
CA ARG A 69 5.25 6.66 -6.70
C ARG A 69 6.06 7.61 -7.56
N LEU A 70 5.57 8.81 -7.70
CA LEU A 70 6.18 9.84 -8.54
C LEU A 70 7.49 10.37 -7.95
N ASP A 71 8.45 10.67 -8.82
CA ASP A 71 9.71 11.34 -8.45
C ASP A 71 9.47 12.77 -7.98
N LYS A 72 8.53 13.44 -8.61
CA LYS A 72 8.04 14.77 -8.24
C LYS A 72 6.56 14.67 -7.91
N PRO A 73 6.13 15.10 -6.71
CA PRO A 73 4.72 15.09 -6.37
C PRO A 73 3.88 15.87 -7.38
N TYR A 74 2.75 15.30 -7.76
CA TYR A 74 1.79 15.98 -8.63
C TYR A 74 1.06 17.09 -7.87
N MET A 75 1.13 18.34 -8.39
CA MET A 75 0.59 19.53 -7.74
C MET A 75 -0.67 20.09 -8.42
N GLY A 76 -1.33 19.30 -9.24
CA GLY A 76 -2.50 19.75 -10.01
C GLY A 76 -3.80 19.85 -9.20
N PRO A 77 -4.92 20.17 -9.85
CA PRO A 77 -6.22 20.36 -9.22
C PRO A 77 -6.61 19.18 -8.32
N GLY A 78 -7.10 19.47 -7.12
CA GLY A 78 -7.48 18.47 -6.13
C GLY A 78 -6.35 18.00 -5.18
N TYR A 79 -5.09 18.35 -5.47
CA TYR A 79 -3.92 17.88 -4.71
C TYR A 79 -3.12 19.04 -4.10
N LYS A 80 -3.74 19.82 -3.23
CA LYS A 80 -3.13 21.03 -2.62
C LYS A 80 -1.79 20.78 -1.91
N LYS A 81 -1.61 19.61 -1.30
CA LYS A 81 -0.36 19.20 -0.62
C LYS A 81 0.58 18.39 -1.53
N GLY A 82 0.22 18.22 -2.80
CA GLY A 82 0.91 17.32 -3.73
C GLY A 82 0.60 15.85 -3.49
N ALA A 83 0.53 15.07 -4.57
CA ALA A 83 0.35 13.63 -4.52
C ALA A 83 1.63 12.92 -4.90
N LYS A 84 2.21 12.15 -3.97
CA LYS A 84 3.39 11.32 -4.23
C LYS A 84 3.03 10.01 -4.92
N TYR A 85 1.83 9.49 -4.68
CA TYR A 85 1.34 8.23 -5.24
C TYR A 85 0.06 8.45 -6.01
N LEU A 86 -0.02 7.88 -7.20
CA LEU A 86 -1.19 7.97 -8.07
C LEU A 86 -1.54 6.60 -8.64
N SER A 87 -2.83 6.40 -8.88
CA SER A 87 -3.42 5.22 -9.52
C SER A 87 -4.14 5.62 -10.81
N PRO A 88 -4.41 4.69 -11.73
CA PRO A 88 -5.18 4.94 -12.93
C PRO A 88 -6.54 5.55 -12.60
N ARG A 89 -6.97 6.54 -13.41
CA ARG A 89 -8.26 7.19 -13.22
C ARG A 89 -9.41 6.20 -13.36
N LYS A 90 -10.46 6.40 -12.57
CA LYS A 90 -11.73 5.63 -12.63
C LYS A 90 -11.61 4.14 -12.29
N LYS A 91 -10.45 3.68 -11.79
CA LYS A 91 -10.25 2.27 -11.42
C LYS A 91 -10.59 1.97 -9.95
N GLY A 92 -10.91 2.99 -9.15
CA GLY A 92 -11.18 2.84 -7.72
C GLY A 92 -9.93 2.49 -6.91
N ASN A 93 -10.14 2.11 -5.66
CA ASN A 93 -9.08 1.62 -4.79
C ASN A 93 -8.91 0.10 -4.95
N ARG A 94 -7.73 -0.40 -4.60
CA ARG A 94 -7.39 -1.82 -4.50
C ARG A 94 -6.62 -2.06 -3.22
N LEU A 95 -6.76 -3.25 -2.66
CA LEU A 95 -5.91 -3.72 -1.58
C LEU A 95 -4.60 -4.25 -2.16
N TYR A 96 -3.48 -3.79 -1.64
CA TYR A 96 -2.18 -4.31 -2.04
C TYR A 96 -1.87 -5.58 -1.26
N ILE A 97 -1.94 -6.71 -1.94
CA ILE A 97 -1.57 -8.03 -1.43
C ILE A 97 -0.29 -8.45 -2.16
N PRO A 98 0.89 -8.29 -1.54
CA PRO A 98 2.17 -8.57 -2.20
C PRO A 98 2.30 -10.03 -2.64
N LYS A 99 2.97 -10.29 -3.77
CA LYS A 99 3.36 -11.66 -4.20
C LYS A 99 4.30 -12.34 -3.19
N SER A 100 5.06 -11.53 -2.46
CA SER A 100 5.98 -11.99 -1.43
C SER A 100 5.30 -12.32 -0.10
N LEU A 101 4.00 -12.02 0.03
CA LEU A 101 3.23 -12.44 1.20
C LEU A 101 3.08 -13.97 1.15
N PRO A 102 3.51 -14.73 2.19
CA PRO A 102 3.36 -16.18 2.22
C PRO A 102 1.90 -16.62 2.12
N ASN A 103 1.65 -17.73 1.40
CA ASN A 103 0.30 -18.28 1.28
C ASN A 103 -0.32 -18.62 2.64
N GLU A 104 0.49 -19.05 3.59
CA GLU A 104 0.09 -19.34 4.97
C GLU A 104 -0.47 -18.08 5.65
N ALA A 105 0.06 -16.90 5.32
CA ALA A 105 -0.46 -15.64 5.84
C ALA A 105 -1.77 -15.22 5.15
N VAL A 106 -1.99 -15.61 3.90
CA VAL A 106 -3.24 -15.34 3.16
C VAL A 106 -4.35 -16.27 3.61
N LEU A 107 -4.08 -17.57 3.70
CA LEU A 107 -5.06 -18.63 3.94
C LEU A 107 -5.16 -19.04 5.42
N GLY A 108 -4.13 -18.76 6.21
CA GLY A 108 -4.05 -19.12 7.63
C GLY A 108 -4.84 -18.18 8.54
N ARG A 109 -4.72 -18.46 9.83
CA ARG A 109 -5.45 -17.75 10.90
C ARG A 109 -4.53 -16.92 11.80
N ASP A 110 -3.23 -16.99 11.60
CA ASP A 110 -2.24 -16.26 12.40
C ASP A 110 -2.35 -14.75 12.19
N MET A 111 -1.41 -14.04 12.78
CA MET A 111 -1.33 -12.58 12.68
C MET A 111 -1.17 -12.10 11.23
N LEU A 112 -1.89 -11.01 10.89
CA LEU A 112 -1.69 -10.25 9.66
C LEU A 112 -1.65 -8.75 9.98
N ILE A 113 -0.72 -8.03 9.36
CA ILE A 113 -0.60 -6.58 9.50
C ILE A 113 -1.30 -5.91 8.32
N ILE A 114 -2.03 -4.82 8.60
CA ILE A 114 -2.54 -3.89 7.58
C ILE A 114 -1.88 -2.54 7.81
N THR A 115 -1.21 -2.02 6.80
CA THR A 115 -0.54 -0.70 6.83
C THR A 115 -1.01 0.21 5.70
N GLU A 116 -0.50 1.44 5.66
CA GLU A 116 -0.70 2.38 4.55
C GLU A 116 0.52 2.43 3.65
N GLY A 117 0.33 2.05 2.38
CA GLY A 117 1.35 2.16 1.33
C GLY A 117 2.19 0.90 1.11
N GLU A 118 2.51 0.69 -0.15
CA GLU A 118 3.15 -0.51 -0.69
C GLU A 118 4.54 -0.74 -0.11
N LYS A 119 5.38 0.31 -0.03
CA LYS A 119 6.75 0.24 0.49
C LYS A 119 6.80 -0.30 1.91
N LYS A 120 5.88 0.15 2.76
CA LYS A 120 5.79 -0.28 4.17
C LYS A 120 5.43 -1.75 4.30
N ALA A 121 4.47 -2.23 3.47
CA ALA A 121 4.12 -3.64 3.45
C ALA A 121 5.31 -4.50 3.01
N LEU A 122 6.04 -4.08 1.97
CA LEU A 122 7.20 -4.81 1.46
C LEU A 122 8.37 -4.80 2.46
N ALA A 123 8.61 -3.68 3.14
CA ALA A 123 9.62 -3.59 4.21
C ALA A 123 9.27 -4.52 5.39
N ALA A 124 7.99 -4.58 5.79
CA ALA A 124 7.53 -5.48 6.84
C ALA A 124 7.72 -6.94 6.46
N ILE A 125 7.35 -7.34 5.23
CA ILE A 125 7.56 -8.70 4.72
C ILE A 125 9.05 -9.04 4.71
N GLY A 126 9.93 -8.10 4.36
CA GLY A 126 11.38 -8.27 4.42
C GLY A 126 11.92 -8.54 5.82
N LYS A 127 11.17 -8.25 6.86
CA LYS A 127 11.47 -8.58 8.26
C LYS A 127 10.71 -9.81 8.77
N GLY A 128 10.06 -10.57 7.88
CA GLY A 128 9.27 -11.74 8.24
C GLY A 128 7.89 -11.41 8.84
N LEU A 129 7.44 -10.18 8.74
CA LEU A 129 6.14 -9.75 9.23
C LEU A 129 5.11 -9.80 8.10
N PRO A 130 4.08 -10.66 8.16
CA PRO A 130 3.06 -10.75 7.12
C PRO A 130 2.25 -9.44 7.06
N CYS A 131 2.30 -8.77 5.92
CA CYS A 131 1.73 -7.43 5.79
C CYS A 131 1.08 -7.19 4.43
N ILE A 132 -0.08 -6.55 4.44
CA ILE A 132 -0.79 -6.02 3.28
C ILE A 132 -0.95 -4.51 3.43
N ALA A 133 -1.31 -3.81 2.36
CA ALA A 133 -1.47 -2.36 2.44
C ALA A 133 -2.74 -1.84 1.79
N THR A 134 -3.28 -0.77 2.37
CA THR A 134 -4.25 0.13 1.74
C THR A 134 -3.53 1.33 1.12
N ALA A 135 -4.13 1.94 0.10
CA ALA A 135 -3.58 3.13 -0.56
C ALA A 135 -3.62 4.40 0.32
N GLY A 136 -4.41 4.37 1.37
CA GLY A 136 -4.61 5.42 2.36
C GLY A 136 -5.58 4.94 3.43
N ILE A 137 -5.69 5.68 4.53
CA ILE A 137 -6.44 5.29 5.73
C ILE A 137 -7.91 4.92 5.48
N TRP A 138 -8.55 5.55 4.48
CA TRP A 138 -9.93 5.27 4.07
C TRP A 138 -10.02 4.45 2.78
N SER A 139 -8.89 4.03 2.20
CA SER A 139 -8.86 3.35 0.90
C SER A 139 -9.21 1.86 0.97
N TRP A 140 -9.62 1.36 2.13
CA TRP A 140 -10.19 0.04 2.33
C TRP A 140 -11.68 -0.06 1.93
N LYS A 141 -12.34 1.11 1.73
CA LYS A 141 -13.73 1.19 1.31
C LYS A 141 -13.86 1.05 -0.20
N SER A 142 -14.84 0.29 -0.64
CA SER A 142 -15.27 0.26 -2.04
C SER A 142 -15.92 1.58 -2.43
N ARG A 143 -15.83 1.89 -3.74
CA ARG A 143 -16.60 2.97 -4.36
C ARG A 143 -17.35 2.36 -5.54
N ASN A 144 -18.49 2.95 -5.89
CA ASN A 144 -19.18 2.54 -7.11
C ASN A 144 -18.33 2.86 -8.36
N GLU A 145 -18.76 2.37 -9.51
CA GLU A 145 -18.07 2.59 -10.80
C GLU A 145 -17.91 4.06 -11.18
N TYR A 146 -18.71 4.95 -10.61
CA TYR A 146 -18.62 6.40 -10.80
C TYR A 146 -17.68 7.09 -9.83
N GLY A 147 -17.07 6.36 -8.91
CA GLY A 147 -16.17 6.89 -7.89
C GLY A 147 -16.89 7.56 -6.71
N GLU A 148 -18.21 7.44 -6.62
CA GLU A 148 -19.01 7.93 -5.51
C GLU A 148 -18.92 6.97 -4.33
N LYS A 149 -19.04 7.49 -3.11
CA LYS A 149 -19.19 6.66 -1.93
C LYS A 149 -20.48 5.85 -2.09
N GLN A 150 -20.38 4.53 -1.95
CA GLN A 150 -21.59 3.72 -1.87
C GLN A 150 -22.37 4.15 -0.62
N ASP A 151 -23.71 4.10 -0.69
CA ASP A 151 -24.62 4.45 0.41
C ASP A 151 -24.35 3.58 1.66
N ASP A 152 -23.82 2.37 1.47
CA ASP A 152 -23.21 1.60 2.54
C ASP A 152 -21.75 2.07 2.76
N GLU A 153 -21.58 3.03 3.66
CA GLU A 153 -20.27 3.54 4.07
C GLU A 153 -19.32 2.44 4.62
N ARG A 154 -19.81 1.22 4.78
CA ARG A 154 -19.11 0.08 5.38
C ARG A 154 -18.63 -0.93 4.36
N ALA A 155 -18.93 -0.76 3.08
CA ALA A 155 -18.53 -1.70 2.05
C ALA A 155 -17.01 -1.82 1.95
N LEU A 156 -16.49 -3.02 2.16
CA LEU A 156 -15.08 -3.35 1.95
C LEU A 156 -14.79 -3.46 0.45
N LEU A 157 -13.51 -3.28 0.07
CA LEU A 157 -13.04 -3.67 -1.25
C LEU A 157 -13.22 -5.17 -1.45
N ASP A 158 -13.58 -5.59 -2.67
CA ASP A 158 -13.72 -7.00 -3.04
C ASP A 158 -12.43 -7.80 -2.77
N ASP A 159 -11.29 -7.14 -2.84
CA ASP A 159 -9.97 -7.73 -2.53
C ASP A 159 -9.86 -8.35 -1.14
N PHE A 160 -10.67 -7.89 -0.17
CA PHE A 160 -10.71 -8.53 1.15
C PHE A 160 -11.18 -9.99 1.05
N GLY A 161 -12.01 -10.35 0.07
CA GLY A 161 -12.41 -11.72 -0.20
C GLY A 161 -11.28 -12.66 -0.63
N ARG A 162 -10.10 -12.14 -0.95
CA ARG A 162 -8.91 -12.92 -1.33
C ARG A 162 -8.11 -13.44 -0.13
N ILE A 163 -8.49 -13.04 1.08
CA ILE A 163 -7.81 -13.39 2.34
C ILE A 163 -8.79 -14.14 3.23
N ASN A 164 -8.33 -15.19 3.89
CA ASN A 164 -9.09 -15.84 4.93
C ASN A 164 -9.08 -15.01 6.22
N TRP A 165 -10.23 -14.50 6.61
CA TRP A 165 -10.41 -13.74 7.85
C TRP A 165 -11.08 -14.56 8.96
N ALA A 166 -11.76 -15.65 8.60
CA ALA A 166 -12.48 -16.47 9.57
C ALA A 166 -11.56 -17.05 10.62
N ASP A 167 -11.87 -16.78 11.88
CA ASP A 167 -11.10 -17.18 13.05
C ASP A 167 -9.63 -16.72 13.03
N ARG A 168 -9.30 -15.68 12.27
CA ARG A 168 -7.96 -15.10 12.30
C ARG A 168 -7.68 -14.52 13.68
N GLU A 169 -6.61 -14.99 14.32
CA GLU A 169 -6.32 -14.68 15.72
C GLU A 169 -6.06 -13.20 15.96
N LEU A 170 -5.30 -12.55 15.05
CA LEU A 170 -4.87 -11.18 15.25
C LEU A 170 -4.73 -10.43 13.92
N VAL A 171 -5.34 -9.26 13.83
CA VAL A 171 -4.98 -8.24 12.84
C VAL A 171 -4.39 -7.04 13.54
N VAL A 172 -3.24 -6.56 13.07
CA VAL A 172 -2.57 -5.37 13.60
C VAL A 172 -2.67 -4.25 12.56
N LEU A 173 -3.34 -3.16 12.92
CA LEU A 173 -3.41 -1.95 12.09
C LEU A 173 -2.23 -1.05 12.47
N ILE A 174 -1.29 -0.84 11.55
CA ILE A 174 -0.10 -0.01 11.75
C ILE A 174 -0.07 1.09 10.70
N TYR A 175 -0.21 2.32 11.16
CA TYR A 175 -0.14 3.49 10.28
C TYR A 175 0.96 4.44 10.76
N ASP A 176 1.15 5.54 10.05
CA ASP A 176 2.21 6.50 10.35
C ASP A 176 2.02 7.20 11.70
N SER A 177 3.11 7.65 12.31
CA SER A 177 3.11 8.24 13.66
C SER A 177 2.29 9.53 13.80
N ASP A 178 2.07 10.28 12.70
CA ASP A 178 1.27 11.53 12.69
C ASP A 178 -0.24 11.30 12.75
N ILE A 179 -0.67 10.08 12.57
CA ILE A 179 -2.10 9.74 12.49
C ILE A 179 -2.84 9.97 13.81
N THR A 180 -2.14 9.91 14.94
CA THR A 180 -2.72 10.22 16.26
C THR A 180 -3.08 11.70 16.43
N GLN A 181 -2.57 12.58 15.57
CA GLN A 181 -2.85 14.02 15.58
C GLN A 181 -4.00 14.39 14.62
N GLU A 182 -4.39 13.49 13.74
CA GLU A 182 -5.47 13.73 12.79
C GLU A 182 -6.79 13.13 13.31
N HIS A 183 -7.79 13.95 13.63
CA HIS A 183 -9.13 13.51 14.07
C HIS A 183 -9.77 12.50 13.08
N VAL A 184 -9.42 12.57 11.80
CA VAL A 184 -9.90 11.67 10.75
C VAL A 184 -9.47 10.21 10.98
N ALA A 185 -8.34 10.01 11.65
CA ALA A 185 -7.82 8.68 11.96
C ALA A 185 -8.63 7.96 13.04
N TRP A 186 -9.11 8.70 14.03
CA TRP A 186 -9.90 8.15 15.12
C TRP A 186 -11.20 7.48 14.65
N ASP A 187 -11.74 7.93 13.52
CA ASP A 187 -12.94 7.32 12.93
C ASP A 187 -12.61 6.14 12.00
N ALA A 188 -11.45 6.15 11.33
CA ALA A 188 -11.11 5.16 10.33
C ALA A 188 -10.81 3.78 10.93
N TYR A 189 -10.05 3.74 12.03
CA TYR A 189 -9.65 2.49 12.68
C TYR A 189 -10.81 1.70 13.27
N PRO A 190 -11.69 2.30 14.09
CA PRO A 190 -12.82 1.57 14.63
C PRO A 190 -13.72 1.00 13.55
N ARG A 191 -13.92 1.76 12.46
CA ARG A 191 -14.75 1.31 11.34
C ARG A 191 -14.12 0.16 10.57
N LEU A 192 -12.81 0.19 10.33
CA LEU A 192 -12.12 -0.95 9.71
C LEU A 192 -12.12 -2.16 10.65
N ALA A 193 -11.84 -1.95 11.94
CA ALA A 193 -11.87 -3.02 12.94
C ALA A 193 -13.27 -3.67 13.02
N GLU A 194 -14.34 -2.89 13.00
CA GLU A 194 -15.72 -3.42 12.96
C GLU A 194 -15.94 -4.33 11.75
N GLN A 195 -15.46 -3.94 10.56
CA GLN A 195 -15.56 -4.77 9.36
C GLN A 195 -14.76 -6.08 9.51
N LEU A 196 -13.55 -6.00 10.05
CA LEU A 196 -12.70 -7.18 10.28
C LEU A 196 -13.35 -8.15 11.28
N TYR A 197 -13.94 -7.66 12.37
CA TYR A 197 -14.71 -8.48 13.29
C TYR A 197 -15.93 -9.16 12.61
N ARG A 198 -16.62 -8.47 11.71
CA ARG A 198 -17.71 -9.05 10.92
C ARG A 198 -17.25 -10.15 9.98
N LEU A 199 -16.00 -10.08 9.51
CA LEU A 199 -15.36 -11.13 8.70
C LEU A 199 -14.87 -12.33 9.54
N GLY A 200 -14.94 -12.25 10.89
CA GLY A 200 -14.57 -13.33 11.80
C GLY A 200 -13.20 -13.19 12.44
N VAL A 201 -12.53 -12.02 12.36
CA VAL A 201 -11.27 -11.77 13.06
C VAL A 201 -11.50 -11.78 14.57
N VAL A 202 -10.68 -12.53 15.32
CA VAL A 202 -10.81 -12.67 16.79
C VAL A 202 -10.34 -11.42 17.52
N SER A 203 -9.23 -10.83 17.10
CA SER A 203 -8.66 -9.64 17.74
C SER A 203 -8.11 -8.65 16.73
N VAL A 204 -8.44 -7.37 16.88
CA VAL A 204 -7.86 -6.27 16.12
C VAL A 204 -7.13 -5.34 17.08
N LYS A 205 -5.86 -5.05 16.80
CA LYS A 205 -5.03 -4.11 17.57
C LYS A 205 -4.62 -2.95 16.68
N VAL A 206 -4.56 -1.76 17.25
CA VAL A 206 -3.99 -0.57 16.60
C VAL A 206 -2.64 -0.31 17.25
N LEU A 207 -1.59 -0.25 16.43
CA LEU A 207 -0.24 0.07 16.89
C LEU A 207 0.14 1.46 16.40
N SER A 208 0.43 2.36 17.33
CA SER A 208 1.02 3.67 17.07
C SER A 208 2.54 3.55 17.04
N LEU A 209 3.16 4.02 15.97
CA LEU A 209 4.61 4.06 15.88
C LEU A 209 5.19 5.22 16.68
N PRO A 210 6.28 5.03 17.43
CA PRO A 210 6.99 6.15 18.04
C PRO A 210 7.70 6.97 16.95
N HIS A 211 7.92 8.25 17.22
CA HIS A 211 8.78 9.07 16.36
C HIS A 211 10.23 8.60 16.47
N VAL A 212 10.88 8.34 15.32
CA VAL A 212 12.30 7.93 15.29
C VAL A 212 13.22 9.15 15.45
N ALA A 213 12.83 10.30 14.94
CA ALA A 213 13.51 11.58 15.14
C ALA A 213 12.52 12.63 15.68
N GLN A 214 13.04 13.65 16.40
CA GLN A 214 12.19 14.72 16.93
C GLN A 214 11.52 15.49 15.78
N GLY A 215 10.18 15.42 15.75
CA GLY A 215 9.33 16.20 14.84
C GLY A 215 9.06 15.57 13.47
N ASP A 216 9.70 14.46 13.12
CA ASP A 216 9.49 13.82 11.83
C ASP A 216 8.42 12.71 11.89
N LYS A 217 7.60 12.67 10.83
CA LYS A 217 6.68 11.58 10.59
C LYS A 217 7.46 10.29 10.39
N THR A 218 7.10 9.24 11.14
CA THR A 218 7.71 7.92 11.04
C THR A 218 6.74 6.95 10.40
N GLY A 219 7.10 6.39 9.24
CA GLY A 219 6.40 5.28 8.61
C GLY A 219 6.89 3.93 9.15
N LEU A 220 6.16 2.86 8.82
CA LEU A 220 6.55 1.51 9.24
C LEU A 220 7.90 1.10 8.65
N ASP A 221 8.19 1.44 7.39
CA ASP A 221 9.48 1.20 6.73
C ASP A 221 10.62 1.94 7.45
N ASP A 222 10.44 3.23 7.78
CA ASP A 222 11.42 4.01 8.54
C ASP A 222 11.69 3.39 9.91
N TYR A 223 10.64 3.01 10.63
CA TYR A 223 10.75 2.38 11.95
C TYR A 223 11.53 1.07 11.90
N LEU A 224 11.21 0.20 10.92
CA LEU A 224 11.88 -1.09 10.75
C LEU A 224 13.33 -0.96 10.30
N LEU A 225 13.65 0.08 9.52
CA LEU A 225 15.02 0.36 9.09
C LEU A 225 15.92 0.75 10.28
N HIS A 226 15.41 1.59 11.19
CA HIS A 226 16.19 2.10 12.33
C HIS A 226 16.31 1.13 13.53
N ARG A 227 15.44 0.13 13.64
CA ARG A 227 15.46 -0.85 14.75
C ARG A 227 16.36 -2.05 14.52
N THR A 228 16.95 -2.19 13.34
CA THR A 228 17.80 -3.34 12.94
C THR A 228 19.26 -2.95 12.78
N ALA A 229 19.64 -1.76 13.23
CA ALA A 229 21.03 -1.31 13.31
C ALA A 229 21.63 -1.61 14.70
#